data_cd17d56f6b6b5bf208cf37ca5ecc3db9
#
_entry.id   cd17d56f6b6b5bf208cf37ca5ecc3db9
#
_cell.length_a   1.000
_cell.length_b   1.000
_cell.length_c   1.000
_cell.angle_alpha   90.00
_cell.angle_beta   90.00
_cell.angle_gamma   90.00
#
_symmetry.space_group_name_H-M   'P 1'
#
loop_
_entity.id
_entity.type
_entity.pdbx_description
1 polymer ?
#
loop_
_entity_poly.entity_id
_entity_poly.type
_entity_poly.pdbx_seq_one_letter_code
_entity_poly.pdbx_strand_id
1 'polypeptide(L)'
;MKKYMVVHRAPGLSWETVQKNWRKLARVASATWMMTYFNVDEGVRYCVWHSPDSATLKRIFAELEISFESVTEVEVTKPDMWGRQEWEEHLLAESMADTLGI
;
A
#
# COMPACT_ATOMS: atom_id res chain seq x y z
N MET A 1 -12.47 3.56 5.18
CA MET A 1 -11.23 2.77 5.33
C MET A 1 -10.03 3.62 4.94
N LYS A 2 -8.91 3.31 5.54
CA LYS A 2 -7.65 3.97 5.23
C LYS A 2 -6.94 3.22 4.10
N LYS A 3 -6.04 3.90 3.43
CA LYS A 3 -5.22 3.32 2.36
C LYS A 3 -3.83 3.02 2.90
N TYR A 4 -3.32 1.83 2.57
CA TYR A 4 -1.99 1.39 3.00
C TYR A 4 -1.16 0.92 1.82
N MET A 5 0.12 1.22 1.88
CA MET A 5 1.12 0.63 0.99
C MET A 5 1.84 -0.47 1.78
N VAL A 6 1.82 -1.69 1.25
CA VAL A 6 2.51 -2.83 1.85
C VAL A 6 3.65 -3.23 0.93
N VAL A 7 4.85 -3.30 1.50
CA VAL A 7 6.04 -3.69 0.74
C VAL A 7 6.40 -5.13 1.10
N HIS A 8 6.50 -5.96 0.06
CA HIS A 8 6.95 -7.34 0.18
C HIS A 8 8.25 -7.49 -0.58
N ARG A 9 9.29 -7.93 0.09
CA ARG A 9 10.59 -8.17 -0.52
C ARG A 9 10.92 -9.64 -0.44
N ALA A 10 11.00 -10.29 -1.59
CA ALA A 10 11.24 -11.72 -1.69
C ALA A 10 12.10 -12.01 -2.94
N PRO A 11 13.42 -11.96 -2.81
CA PRO A 11 14.32 -12.28 -3.92
C PRO A 11 14.01 -13.68 -4.47
N GLY A 12 14.02 -13.81 -5.78
CA GLY A 12 13.73 -15.09 -6.45
C GLY A 12 12.25 -15.45 -6.52
N LEU A 13 11.35 -14.51 -6.23
CA LEU A 13 9.92 -14.73 -6.30
C LEU A 13 9.49 -15.09 -7.73
N SER A 14 8.86 -16.24 -7.91
CA SER A 14 8.35 -16.68 -9.20
C SER A 14 6.96 -16.12 -9.48
N TRP A 15 6.59 -16.06 -10.74
CA TRP A 15 5.25 -15.65 -11.17
C TRP A 15 4.17 -16.58 -10.57
N GLU A 16 4.46 -17.87 -10.49
CA GLU A 16 3.55 -18.87 -9.91
C GLU A 16 3.27 -18.56 -8.43
N THR A 17 4.29 -18.18 -7.69
CA THR A 17 4.14 -17.78 -6.29
C THR A 17 3.28 -16.52 -6.16
N VAL A 18 3.48 -15.53 -7.03
CA VAL A 18 2.67 -14.32 -7.06
C VAL A 18 1.19 -14.65 -7.29
N GLN A 19 0.90 -15.53 -8.27
CA GLN A 19 -0.47 -15.94 -8.58
C GLN A 19 -1.11 -16.71 -7.43
N LYS A 20 -0.34 -17.58 -6.76
CA LYS A 20 -0.82 -18.33 -5.61
C LYS A 20 -1.19 -17.41 -4.45
N ASN A 21 -0.35 -16.42 -4.16
CA ASN A 21 -0.62 -15.42 -3.14
C ASN A 21 -1.83 -14.56 -3.51
N TRP A 22 -1.94 -14.16 -4.77
CA TRP A 22 -3.07 -13.39 -5.27
C TRP A 22 -4.40 -14.09 -4.99
N ARG A 23 -4.48 -15.41 -5.23
CA ARG A 23 -5.70 -16.17 -4.97
C ARG A 23 -6.08 -16.18 -3.49
N LYS A 24 -5.10 -16.26 -2.61
CA LYS A 24 -5.34 -16.17 -1.16
C LYS A 24 -5.84 -14.78 -0.77
N LEU A 25 -5.18 -13.75 -1.26
CA LEU A 25 -5.49 -12.35 -0.94
C LEU A 25 -6.86 -11.91 -1.46
N ALA A 26 -7.28 -12.43 -2.61
CA ALA A 26 -8.57 -12.11 -3.21
C ALA A 26 -9.76 -12.60 -2.38
N ARG A 27 -9.55 -13.56 -1.48
CA ARG A 27 -10.60 -14.13 -0.60
C ARG A 27 -10.71 -13.43 0.74
N VAL A 28 -9.83 -12.49 1.04
CA VAL A 28 -9.82 -11.77 2.32
C VAL A 28 -11.02 -10.82 2.37
N ALA A 29 -11.79 -10.89 3.46
CA ALA A 29 -13.00 -10.08 3.65
C ALA A 29 -12.78 -8.85 4.53
N SER A 30 -11.79 -8.88 5.43
CA SER A 30 -11.56 -7.82 6.41
C SER A 30 -10.84 -6.58 5.87
N ALA A 31 -10.26 -6.70 4.68
CA ALA A 31 -9.60 -5.60 3.99
C ALA A 31 -9.71 -5.84 2.48
N THR A 32 -9.44 -4.82 1.67
CA THR A 32 -9.54 -4.92 0.21
C THR A 32 -8.20 -4.66 -0.44
N TRP A 33 -7.71 -5.67 -1.16
CA TRP A 33 -6.54 -5.51 -2.00
C TRP A 33 -6.93 -4.78 -3.28
N MET A 34 -6.27 -3.64 -3.56
CA MET A 34 -6.61 -2.77 -4.69
C MET A 34 -5.75 -3.05 -5.91
N MET A 35 -4.44 -3.09 -5.73
CA MET A 35 -3.50 -3.29 -6.83
C MET A 35 -2.11 -3.64 -6.31
N THR A 36 -1.26 -4.14 -7.19
CA THR A 36 0.14 -4.43 -6.88
C THR A 36 1.03 -3.92 -8.01
N TYR A 37 2.07 -3.20 -7.64
CA TYR A 37 3.19 -2.90 -8.51
C TYR A 37 4.33 -3.83 -8.12
N PHE A 38 4.94 -4.52 -9.07
CA PHE A 38 6.02 -5.42 -8.72
C PHE A 38 7.16 -5.40 -9.75
N ASN A 39 8.36 -5.68 -9.25
CA ASN A 39 9.56 -5.82 -10.04
C ASN A 39 10.17 -7.19 -9.71
N VAL A 40 10.10 -8.11 -10.68
CA VAL A 40 10.58 -9.49 -10.50
C VAL A 40 12.09 -9.53 -10.29
N ASP A 41 12.83 -8.71 -11.05
CA ASP A 41 14.29 -8.70 -10.99
C ASP A 41 14.80 -8.23 -9.63
N GLU A 42 14.14 -7.23 -9.04
CA GLU A 42 14.49 -6.74 -7.71
C GLU A 42 13.82 -7.54 -6.58
N GLY A 43 12.88 -8.39 -6.91
CA GLY A 43 12.17 -9.20 -5.92
C GLY A 43 11.33 -8.37 -4.97
N VAL A 44 10.71 -7.29 -5.45
CA VAL A 44 9.91 -6.40 -4.62
C VAL A 44 8.50 -6.24 -5.18
N ARG A 45 7.52 -6.17 -4.27
CA ARG A 45 6.11 -5.87 -4.59
C ARG A 45 5.62 -4.75 -3.70
N TYR A 46 4.88 -3.83 -4.30
CA TYR A 46 4.23 -2.72 -3.61
C TYR A 46 2.72 -2.92 -3.75
N CYS A 47 2.06 -3.35 -2.70
CA CYS A 47 0.62 -3.64 -2.70
C CYS A 47 -0.14 -2.49 -2.08
N VAL A 48 -1.22 -2.07 -2.73
CA VAL A 48 -2.12 -1.04 -2.21
C VAL A 48 -3.36 -1.72 -1.65
N TRP A 49 -3.68 -1.40 -0.40
CA TRP A 49 -4.83 -1.96 0.31
C TRP A 49 -5.71 -0.88 0.91
N HIS A 50 -7.01 -1.17 1.01
CA HIS A 50 -7.91 -0.45 1.90
C HIS A 50 -8.17 -1.32 3.12
N SER A 51 -7.95 -0.77 4.30
CA SER A 51 -8.10 -1.48 5.56
C SER A 51 -8.54 -0.53 6.67
N PRO A 52 -9.25 -1.02 7.70
CA PRO A 52 -9.60 -0.20 8.85
C PRO A 52 -8.38 0.31 9.61
N ASP A 53 -7.34 -0.52 9.71
CA ASP A 53 -6.08 -0.19 10.39
C ASP A 53 -4.93 -1.06 9.90
N SER A 54 -3.71 -0.74 10.32
CA SER A 54 -2.52 -1.50 9.94
C SER A 54 -2.46 -2.87 10.60
N ALA A 55 -3.00 -3.00 11.81
CA ALA A 55 -3.02 -4.26 12.56
C ALA A 55 -3.82 -5.34 11.82
N THR A 56 -4.93 -4.96 11.18
CA THR A 56 -5.73 -5.87 10.37
C THR A 56 -4.89 -6.47 9.24
N LEU A 57 -4.12 -5.64 8.52
CA LEU A 57 -3.26 -6.12 7.43
C LEU A 57 -2.15 -7.03 7.94
N LYS A 58 -1.50 -6.66 9.03
CA LYS A 58 -0.43 -7.47 9.61
C LYS A 58 -0.95 -8.84 10.03
N ARG A 59 -2.15 -8.90 10.59
CA ARG A 59 -2.80 -10.16 10.95
C ARG A 59 -3.12 -11.01 9.73
N ILE A 60 -3.65 -10.40 8.66
CA ILE A 60 -3.95 -11.10 7.40
C ILE A 60 -2.69 -11.76 6.86
N PHE A 61 -1.58 -11.04 6.77
CA PHE A 61 -0.33 -11.57 6.25
C PHE A 61 0.26 -12.66 7.14
N ALA A 62 0.12 -12.53 8.47
CA ALA A 62 0.54 -13.57 9.40
C ALA A 62 -0.26 -14.85 9.21
N GLU A 63 -1.59 -14.75 9.11
CA GLU A 63 -2.47 -15.91 8.89
C GLU A 63 -2.22 -16.60 7.57
N LEU A 64 -1.91 -15.84 6.52
CA LEU A 64 -1.64 -16.39 5.19
C LEU A 64 -0.17 -16.77 4.98
N GLU A 65 0.66 -16.57 5.99
CA GLU A 65 2.10 -16.84 5.93
C GLU A 65 2.81 -16.08 4.81
N ILE A 66 2.39 -14.82 4.61
CA ILE A 66 3.01 -13.93 3.63
C ILE A 66 3.86 -12.92 4.37
N SER A 67 5.16 -12.95 4.16
CA SER A 67 6.08 -11.99 4.76
C SER A 67 5.93 -10.60 4.13
N PHE A 68 6.19 -9.57 4.92
CA PHE A 68 6.19 -8.19 4.45
C PHE A 68 7.30 -7.40 5.13
N GLU A 69 7.78 -6.36 4.46
CA GLU A 69 8.82 -5.47 4.99
C GLU A 69 8.21 -4.33 5.78
N SER A 70 7.12 -3.74 5.26
CA SER A 70 6.48 -2.60 5.90
C SER A 70 5.00 -2.50 5.52
N VAL A 71 4.23 -1.88 6.41
CA VAL A 71 2.84 -1.48 6.19
C VAL A 71 2.76 0.01 6.56
N THR A 72 2.48 0.86 5.58
CA THR A 72 2.50 2.31 5.75
C THR A 72 1.18 2.92 5.28
N GLU A 73 0.55 3.73 6.14
CA GLU A 73 -0.61 4.50 5.74
C GLU A 73 -0.19 5.54 4.71
N VAL A 74 -0.93 5.63 3.61
CA VAL A 74 -0.59 6.51 2.50
C VAL A 74 -1.84 7.21 1.98
N GLU A 75 -1.62 8.32 1.30
CA GLU A 75 -2.65 9.01 0.54
C GLU A 75 -2.19 9.14 -0.90
N VAL A 76 -3.14 9.16 -1.83
CA VAL A 76 -2.84 9.36 -3.24
C VAL A 76 -3.09 10.81 -3.58
N THR A 77 -2.12 11.41 -4.24
CA THR A 77 -2.30 12.73 -4.83
C THR A 77 -1.73 12.73 -6.24
N LYS A 78 -2.42 13.38 -7.14
CA LYS A 78 -2.02 13.52 -8.55
C LYS A 78 -2.27 14.97 -8.97
N PRO A 79 -1.41 15.58 -9.78
CA PRO A 79 -1.62 16.95 -10.24
C PRO A 79 -2.96 17.18 -10.94
N ASP A 80 -3.47 16.18 -11.65
CA ASP A 80 -4.73 16.24 -12.39
C ASP A 80 -5.98 15.95 -11.55
N MET A 81 -5.82 15.50 -10.33
CA MET A 81 -6.94 15.32 -9.39
C MET A 81 -7.42 16.65 -8.81
N TRP A 82 -6.58 17.65 -8.89
CA TRP A 82 -6.80 18.94 -8.27
C TRP A 82 -6.85 20.00 -9.35
N GLY A 83 -7.73 20.97 -9.22
CA GLY A 83 -7.56 22.23 -9.92
C GLY A 83 -6.21 22.81 -9.50
N ARG A 84 -5.65 23.69 -10.33
CA ARG A 84 -4.32 24.25 -10.06
C ARG A 84 -4.25 24.92 -8.70
N GLN A 85 -5.29 25.67 -8.34
CA GLN A 85 -5.36 26.36 -7.06
C GLN A 85 -5.44 25.38 -5.89
N GLU A 86 -6.26 24.35 -6.03
CA GLU A 86 -6.45 23.32 -4.99
C GLU A 86 -5.15 22.56 -4.74
N TRP A 87 -4.39 22.29 -5.80
CA TRP A 87 -3.10 21.65 -5.69
C TRP A 87 -2.10 22.51 -4.93
N GLU A 88 -2.04 23.80 -5.25
CA GLU A 88 -1.17 24.75 -4.57
C GLU A 88 -1.54 24.89 -3.09
N GLU A 89 -2.82 24.94 -2.77
CA GLU A 89 -3.31 24.99 -1.39
C GLU A 89 -2.94 23.70 -0.63
N HIS A 90 -3.06 22.55 -1.28
CA HIS A 90 -2.68 21.26 -0.69
C HIS A 90 -1.18 21.23 -0.34
N LEU A 91 -0.34 21.66 -1.24
CA LEU A 91 1.11 21.72 -1.02
C LEU A 91 1.45 22.69 0.13
N LEU A 92 0.76 23.81 0.19
CA LEU A 92 0.96 24.77 1.27
C LEU A 92 0.56 24.18 2.63
N ALA A 93 -0.56 23.47 2.69
CA ALA A 93 -1.03 22.83 3.91
C ALA A 93 -0.04 21.78 4.42
N GLU A 94 0.53 20.97 3.52
CA GLU A 94 1.56 20.00 3.88
C GLU A 94 2.83 20.67 4.41
N SER A 95 3.27 21.74 3.76
CA SER A 95 4.42 22.51 4.19
C SER A 95 4.22 23.11 5.59
N MET A 96 3.03 23.62 5.87
CA MET A 96 2.69 24.14 7.19
C MET A 96 2.64 23.05 8.24
N ALA A 97 2.11 21.88 7.91
CA ALA A 97 2.09 20.73 8.81
C ALA A 97 3.50 20.30 9.20
N ASP A 98 4.42 20.21 8.23
CA ASP A 98 5.82 19.91 8.47
C ASP A 98 6.47 20.95 9.40
N THR A 99 6.21 22.23 9.15
CA THR A 99 6.76 23.32 9.96
C THR A 99 6.26 23.27 11.40
N LEU A 100 4.99 22.89 11.60
CA LEU A 100 4.38 22.81 12.93
C LEU A 100 4.67 21.49 13.64
N GLY A 101 5.32 20.53 12.99
CA GLY A 101 5.62 19.23 13.57
C GLY A 101 4.39 18.32 13.72
N ILE A 102 3.39 18.54 12.91
CA ILE A 102 2.12 17.80 12.95
C ILE A 102 2.16 16.59 12.00
#